data_ab325fc98b4ec4989bd93f156d2d2556
#
_entry.id   ab325fc98b4ec4989bd93f156d2d2556
#
_cell.length_a   1.000
_cell.length_b   1.000
_cell.length_c   1.000
_cell.angle_alpha   90.00
_cell.angle_beta   90.00
_cell.angle_gamma   90.00
#
_symmetry.space_group_name_H-M   'P 1'
#
loop_
_entity.id
_entity.type
_entity.pdbx_description
1 polymer ?
#
loop_
_entity_poly.entity_id
_entity_poly.type
_entity_poly.pdbx_seq_one_letter_code
_entity_poly.pdbx_strand_id
1 'polypeptide(L)'
;QALKDLKSMLLPEIDIVQMYYVNDNDYNSVYNVHRELRPKLFKRLRPFVWTSPIHETVRLTPVVYDSDIEILHRPVSDHSRRDFSTYIKAFARGTQLEDYVITMLCKELYISGSDKDFMDFKDIFADILINENRSDDIRQEVNCVLVKIYRIAGDMGEFFKLALRCVADNPSSEICYELGNYYYDINDYAEAAMWYYNAIYETSSMLDITS
;
A
#
# COMPACT_ATOMS: atom_id res chain seq x y z
N GLN A 1 20.26 -28.00 3.85
CA GLN A 1 21.19 -28.52 2.83
C GLN A 1 21.22 -27.60 1.60
N ALA A 2 20.06 -27.20 1.03
CA ALA A 2 19.97 -26.38 -0.18
C ALA A 2 20.82 -25.10 -0.16
N LEU A 3 20.85 -24.36 0.97
CA LEU A 3 21.69 -23.17 1.12
C LEU A 3 23.20 -23.47 1.09
N LYS A 4 23.62 -24.65 1.57
CA LYS A 4 25.02 -25.05 1.51
C LYS A 4 25.43 -25.42 0.07
N ASP A 5 24.55 -26.10 -0.64
CA ASP A 5 24.76 -26.48 -2.03
C ASP A 5 24.80 -25.23 -2.92
N LEU A 6 23.83 -24.30 -2.71
CA LEU A 6 23.85 -22.99 -3.37
C LEU A 6 25.18 -22.26 -3.14
N LYS A 7 25.64 -22.19 -1.88
CA LYS A 7 26.91 -21.50 -1.55
C LYS A 7 28.11 -22.08 -2.28
N SER A 8 28.14 -23.40 -2.53
CA SER A 8 29.23 -24.05 -3.24
C SER A 8 29.25 -23.79 -4.74
N MET A 9 28.10 -23.35 -5.31
CA MET A 9 27.94 -23.08 -6.74
C MET A 9 28.02 -21.60 -7.08
N LEU A 10 27.91 -20.69 -6.08
CA LEU A 10 27.91 -19.25 -6.31
C LEU A 10 29.24 -18.77 -6.86
N LEU A 11 29.18 -18.07 -7.99
CA LEU A 11 30.32 -17.41 -8.59
C LEU A 11 30.69 -16.12 -7.84
N PRO A 12 32.00 -15.74 -7.79
CA PRO A 12 32.44 -14.55 -7.06
C PRO A 12 31.85 -13.23 -7.53
N GLU A 13 31.42 -13.13 -8.77
CA GLU A 13 30.81 -11.94 -9.36
C GLU A 13 29.37 -11.70 -8.93
N ILE A 14 28.66 -12.71 -8.40
CA ILE A 14 27.27 -12.56 -7.96
C ILE A 14 27.20 -11.66 -6.72
N ASP A 15 26.38 -10.65 -6.79
CA ASP A 15 26.19 -9.66 -5.73
C ASP A 15 24.94 -9.95 -4.88
N ILE A 16 23.87 -10.41 -5.52
CA ILE A 16 22.56 -10.69 -4.91
C ILE A 16 22.08 -12.07 -5.36
N VAL A 17 21.54 -12.84 -4.42
CA VAL A 17 20.77 -14.04 -4.75
C VAL A 17 19.31 -13.79 -4.41
N GLN A 18 18.46 -13.97 -5.40
CA GLN A 18 17.02 -14.00 -5.22
C GLN A 18 16.55 -15.43 -4.97
N MET A 19 15.54 -15.54 -4.13
CA MET A 19 14.85 -16.77 -3.81
C MET A 19 13.35 -16.58 -3.97
N TYR A 20 12.64 -17.63 -4.30
CA TYR A 20 11.19 -17.56 -4.32
C TYR A 20 10.65 -17.33 -2.92
N TYR A 21 9.87 -16.29 -2.78
CA TYR A 21 9.12 -15.98 -1.59
C TYR A 21 7.68 -16.44 -1.81
N VAL A 22 7.26 -17.40 -1.01
CA VAL A 22 5.95 -18.03 -1.13
C VAL A 22 5.14 -17.65 0.10
N ASN A 23 4.01 -16.98 -0.10
CA ASN A 23 3.07 -16.68 0.99
C ASN A 23 2.14 -17.88 1.20
N ASP A 24 2.12 -18.40 2.43
CA ASP A 24 1.15 -19.39 2.89
C ASP A 24 -0.02 -18.61 3.52
N ASN A 25 -1.06 -18.40 2.70
CA ASN A 25 -2.03 -17.34 2.93
C ASN A 25 -3.15 -17.74 3.88
N ASP A 26 -3.03 -17.33 5.14
CA ASP A 26 -4.19 -17.15 6.03
C ASP A 26 -4.43 -15.66 6.39
N TYR A 27 -3.58 -14.74 5.92
CA TYR A 27 -3.71 -13.31 6.21
C TYR A 27 -3.79 -12.50 4.93
N ASN A 28 -4.85 -11.69 4.79
CA ASN A 28 -4.95 -10.68 3.74
C ASN A 28 -3.79 -9.67 3.90
N SER A 29 -2.93 -9.61 2.91
CA SER A 29 -1.90 -8.57 2.83
C SER A 29 -1.89 -7.97 1.43
N VAL A 30 -1.36 -6.76 1.30
CA VAL A 30 -1.16 -6.07 0.01
C VAL A 30 -0.36 -6.92 -0.99
N TYR A 31 0.33 -7.93 -0.50
CA TYR A 31 1.17 -8.86 -1.27
C TYR A 31 0.46 -10.19 -1.49
N ASN A 32 -0.61 -10.19 -2.28
CA ASN A 32 -1.30 -11.43 -2.69
C ASN A 32 -0.54 -12.22 -3.77
N VAL A 33 0.73 -11.91 -4.01
CA VAL A 33 1.56 -12.69 -4.91
C VAL A 33 1.93 -14.00 -4.22
N HIS A 34 1.36 -15.10 -4.69
CA HIS A 34 1.60 -16.43 -4.12
C HIS A 34 3.07 -16.86 -4.20
N ARG A 35 3.82 -16.40 -5.21
CA ARG A 35 5.20 -16.79 -5.43
C ARG A 35 5.93 -15.73 -6.24
N GLU A 36 6.95 -15.09 -5.65
CA GLU A 36 7.77 -14.09 -6.32
C GLU A 36 9.26 -14.24 -5.96
N LEU A 37 10.14 -13.80 -6.87
CA LEU A 37 11.57 -13.74 -6.58
C LEU A 37 11.86 -12.50 -5.72
N ARG A 38 12.47 -12.70 -4.57
CA ARG A 38 12.92 -11.63 -3.67
C ARG A 38 14.40 -11.76 -3.33
N PRO A 39 15.15 -10.64 -3.26
CA PRO A 39 16.53 -10.64 -2.78
C PRO A 39 16.59 -11.16 -1.35
N LYS A 40 17.45 -12.19 -1.12
CA LYS A 40 17.60 -12.83 0.19
C LYS A 40 19.03 -12.93 0.68
N LEU A 41 20.01 -13.05 -0.23
CA LEU A 41 21.41 -13.03 0.12
C LEU A 41 22.12 -11.90 -0.60
N PHE A 42 22.97 -11.18 0.13
CA PHE A 42 23.74 -10.04 -0.34
C PHE A 42 25.21 -10.27 -0.11
N LYS A 43 26.05 -9.90 -1.10
CA LYS A 43 27.48 -9.99 -0.99
C LYS A 43 28.01 -9.09 0.09
N ARG A 44 28.58 -9.65 1.13
CA ARG A 44 28.97 -8.94 2.36
C ARG A 44 29.93 -7.76 2.16
N LEU A 45 30.83 -7.86 1.17
CA LEU A 45 31.89 -6.87 0.96
C LEU A 45 31.51 -5.80 -0.07
N ARG A 46 30.26 -5.78 -0.57
CA ARG A 46 29.78 -4.75 -1.47
C ARG A 46 28.93 -3.74 -0.70
N PRO A 47 29.19 -2.42 -0.80
CA PRO A 47 28.32 -1.43 -0.19
C PRO A 47 27.00 -1.36 -0.96
N PHE A 48 25.92 -1.76 -0.33
CA PHE A 48 24.57 -1.58 -0.84
C PHE A 48 23.96 -0.34 -0.20
N VAL A 49 23.39 0.55 -1.02
CA VAL A 49 22.62 1.70 -0.54
C VAL A 49 21.15 1.35 -0.64
N TRP A 50 20.52 1.20 0.50
CA TRP A 50 19.09 0.95 0.60
C TRP A 50 18.33 2.25 0.46
N THR A 51 17.25 2.23 -0.30
CA THR A 51 16.34 3.36 -0.47
C THR A 51 14.97 2.95 0.06
N SER A 52 14.23 3.93 0.53
CA SER A 52 12.91 3.81 1.15
C SER A 52 12.91 3.22 2.57
N PRO A 53 12.08 3.76 3.47
CA PRO A 53 11.99 3.31 4.86
C PRO A 53 11.16 2.04 5.03
N ILE A 54 10.35 1.71 4.02
CA ILE A 54 9.51 0.52 3.92
C ILE A 54 9.51 0.10 2.44
N HIS A 55 9.42 -1.21 2.16
CA HIS A 55 9.61 -1.76 0.82
C HIS A 55 10.99 -1.41 0.25
N GLU A 56 12.01 -1.69 1.03
CA GLU A 56 13.39 -1.33 0.77
C GLU A 56 13.88 -1.85 -0.58
N THR A 57 14.49 -0.97 -1.37
CA THR A 57 15.16 -1.30 -2.63
C THR A 57 16.64 -0.95 -2.59
N VAL A 58 17.43 -1.54 -3.48
CA VAL A 58 18.87 -1.32 -3.55
C VAL A 58 19.20 -0.46 -4.76
N ARG A 59 19.86 0.68 -4.54
CA ARG A 59 20.28 1.61 -5.57
C ARG A 59 21.59 1.18 -6.22
N LEU A 60 21.56 0.10 -7.02
CA LEU A 60 22.73 -0.40 -7.77
C LEU A 60 22.25 -1.22 -8.98
N THR A 61 23.16 -1.46 -9.94
CA THR A 61 23.02 -2.51 -10.95
C THR A 61 23.82 -3.75 -10.48
N PRO A 62 23.28 -4.57 -9.55
CA PRO A 62 23.98 -5.74 -9.06
C PRO A 62 23.92 -6.88 -10.05
N VAL A 63 24.89 -7.78 -9.99
CA VAL A 63 24.79 -9.09 -10.65
C VAL A 63 23.88 -9.96 -9.79
N VAL A 64 22.72 -10.29 -10.34
CA VAL A 64 21.68 -11.05 -9.64
C VAL A 64 21.66 -12.50 -10.12
N TYR A 65 21.54 -13.43 -9.20
CA TYR A 65 21.32 -14.86 -9.46
C TYR A 65 19.97 -15.29 -8.89
N ASP A 66 19.11 -15.82 -9.73
CA ASP A 66 17.81 -16.36 -9.35
C ASP A 66 17.97 -17.85 -9.02
N SER A 67 17.68 -18.22 -7.78
CA SER A 67 17.75 -19.59 -7.31
C SER A 67 16.37 -20.24 -7.23
N ASP A 68 16.33 -21.56 -7.33
CA ASP A 68 15.11 -22.36 -7.18
C ASP A 68 14.71 -22.59 -5.70
N ILE A 69 15.42 -21.96 -4.76
CA ILE A 69 15.10 -22.10 -3.34
C ILE A 69 13.82 -21.33 -3.02
N GLU A 70 12.89 -21.99 -2.35
CA GLU A 70 11.66 -21.41 -1.85
C GLU A 70 11.77 -21.09 -0.36
N ILE A 71 11.36 -19.89 0.01
CA ILE A 71 11.21 -19.45 1.39
C ILE A 71 9.71 -19.31 1.66
N LEU A 72 9.19 -20.21 2.47
CA LEU A 72 7.80 -20.17 2.89
C LEU A 72 7.63 -19.11 3.98
N HIS A 73 6.85 -18.08 3.69
CA HIS A 73 6.49 -17.04 4.64
C HIS A 73 5.17 -17.40 5.34
N ARG A 74 5.28 -17.61 6.64
CA ARG A 74 4.13 -17.87 7.53
C ARG A 74 4.07 -16.77 8.56
N PRO A 75 3.33 -15.68 8.30
CA PRO A 75 3.18 -14.62 9.29
C PRO A 75 2.44 -15.16 10.52
N VAL A 76 2.96 -14.87 11.71
CA VAL A 76 2.38 -15.29 13.00
C VAL A 76 1.42 -14.24 13.54
N SER A 77 1.50 -13.01 13.02
CA SER A 77 0.67 -11.87 13.41
C SER A 77 0.60 -10.85 12.27
N ASP A 78 -0.43 -10.03 12.32
CA ASP A 78 -0.55 -8.85 11.46
C ASP A 78 0.58 -7.86 11.75
N HIS A 79 1.31 -7.46 10.71
CA HIS A 79 2.44 -6.53 10.81
C HIS A 79 2.05 -5.08 10.51
N SER A 80 0.83 -4.83 10.06
CA SER A 80 0.34 -3.53 9.60
C SER A 80 0.58 -2.41 10.61
N ARG A 81 0.32 -2.65 11.89
CA ARG A 81 0.54 -1.64 12.95
C ARG A 81 2.00 -1.23 13.09
N ARG A 82 2.93 -2.16 12.92
CA ARG A 82 4.36 -1.86 12.93
C ARG A 82 4.73 -1.01 11.72
N ASP A 83 4.17 -1.35 10.59
CA ASP A 83 4.46 -0.66 9.34
C ASP A 83 3.86 0.74 9.35
N PHE A 84 2.63 0.94 9.80
CA PHE A 84 2.04 2.27 10.02
C PHE A 84 2.89 3.15 10.94
N SER A 85 3.37 2.62 12.06
CA SER A 85 4.25 3.38 12.96
C SER A 85 5.57 3.77 12.30
N THR A 86 6.07 2.97 11.36
CA THR A 86 7.30 3.24 10.62
C THR A 86 7.08 4.33 9.57
N TYR A 87 5.95 4.32 8.86
CA TYR A 87 5.55 5.39 7.95
C TYR A 87 5.46 6.74 8.66
N ILE A 88 4.72 6.79 9.79
CA ILE A 88 4.56 8.02 10.57
C ILE A 88 5.93 8.57 11.03
N LYS A 89 6.82 7.70 11.53
CA LYS A 89 8.17 8.11 11.95
C LYS A 89 9.04 8.59 10.78
N ALA A 90 8.94 7.95 9.61
CA ALA A 90 9.67 8.36 8.42
C ALA A 90 9.20 9.75 7.96
N PHE A 91 7.90 9.97 7.90
CA PHE A 91 7.32 11.26 7.54
C PHE A 91 7.71 12.36 8.54
N ALA A 92 7.63 12.10 9.85
CA ALA A 92 8.02 13.03 10.90
C ALA A 92 9.51 13.44 10.84
N ARG A 93 10.36 12.62 10.21
CA ARG A 93 11.79 12.94 9.95
C ARG A 93 11.99 13.71 8.65
N GLY A 94 10.93 14.07 7.95
CA GLY A 94 10.99 14.77 6.66
C GLY A 94 11.36 13.86 5.47
N THR A 95 11.22 12.53 5.61
CA THR A 95 11.45 11.61 4.50
C THR A 95 10.32 11.76 3.50
N GLN A 96 10.66 12.12 2.26
CA GLN A 96 9.70 12.09 1.17
C GLN A 96 9.46 10.64 0.76
N LEU A 97 8.20 10.21 0.80
CA LEU A 97 7.80 8.88 0.34
C LEU A 97 7.74 8.86 -1.19
N GLU A 98 8.28 7.81 -1.78
CA GLU A 98 8.14 7.56 -3.23
C GLU A 98 6.72 7.13 -3.56
N ASP A 99 6.28 7.34 -4.81
CA ASP A 99 4.89 7.10 -5.23
C ASP A 99 4.43 5.67 -4.94
N TYR A 100 5.26 4.66 -5.28
CA TYR A 100 4.90 3.27 -5.00
C TYR A 100 4.71 2.97 -3.50
N VAL A 101 5.43 3.69 -2.64
CA VAL A 101 5.31 3.55 -1.17
C VAL A 101 3.97 4.14 -0.70
N ILE A 102 3.54 5.24 -1.31
CA ILE A 102 2.23 5.86 -1.03
C ILE A 102 1.10 4.93 -1.46
N THR A 103 1.18 4.36 -2.68
CA THR A 103 0.23 3.35 -3.16
C THR A 103 0.12 2.18 -2.17
N MET A 104 1.26 1.63 -1.70
CA MET A 104 1.25 0.54 -0.73
C MET A 104 0.60 0.95 0.59
N LEU A 105 0.88 2.15 1.09
CA LEU A 105 0.26 2.68 2.31
C LEU A 105 -1.26 2.84 2.15
N CYS A 106 -1.73 3.38 1.02
CA CYS A 106 -3.16 3.51 0.74
C CYS A 106 -3.86 2.14 0.76
N LYS A 107 -3.29 1.15 0.07
CA LYS A 107 -3.82 -0.22 0.04
C LYS A 107 -3.82 -0.85 1.43
N GLU A 108 -2.73 -0.76 2.16
CA GLU A 108 -2.59 -1.36 3.50
C GLU A 108 -3.58 -0.76 4.50
N LEU A 109 -3.83 0.56 4.45
CA LEU A 109 -4.84 1.20 5.28
C LEU A 109 -6.25 0.64 5.00
N TYR A 110 -6.60 0.43 3.73
CA TYR A 110 -7.91 -0.12 3.39
C TYR A 110 -8.06 -1.60 3.78
N ILE A 111 -6.98 -2.39 3.72
CA ILE A 111 -7.02 -3.83 4.06
C ILE A 111 -7.07 -4.04 5.57
N SER A 112 -6.27 -3.31 6.35
CA SER A 112 -6.01 -3.62 7.76
C SER A 112 -6.07 -2.43 8.70
N GLY A 113 -6.25 -1.20 8.19
CA GLY A 113 -6.31 0.01 9.00
C GLY A 113 -7.60 0.10 9.81
N SER A 114 -7.47 0.45 11.09
CA SER A 114 -8.58 0.90 11.93
C SER A 114 -8.89 2.38 11.68
N ASP A 115 -10.06 2.85 12.14
CA ASP A 115 -10.42 4.27 12.08
C ASP A 115 -9.35 5.17 12.70
N LYS A 116 -8.73 4.70 13.79
CA LYS A 116 -7.62 5.41 14.42
C LYS A 116 -6.41 5.52 13.49
N ASP A 117 -6.07 4.44 12.79
CA ASP A 117 -4.94 4.45 11.86
C ASP A 117 -5.20 5.45 10.71
N PHE A 118 -6.40 5.45 10.14
CA PHE A 118 -6.79 6.46 9.15
C PHE A 118 -6.63 7.89 9.69
N MET A 119 -7.08 8.15 10.92
CA MET A 119 -6.97 9.48 11.53
C MET A 119 -5.53 9.90 11.79
N ASP A 120 -4.65 8.96 12.19
CA ASP A 120 -3.24 9.23 12.43
C ASP A 120 -2.48 9.65 11.14
N PHE A 121 -3.01 9.31 9.96
CA PHE A 121 -2.45 9.67 8.66
C PHE A 121 -3.07 10.92 8.01
N LYS A 122 -4.04 11.58 8.62
CA LYS A 122 -4.77 12.72 8.02
C LYS A 122 -3.83 13.80 7.49
N ASP A 123 -2.94 14.30 8.32
CA ASP A 123 -2.04 15.40 7.96
C ASP A 123 -1.01 14.96 6.92
N ILE A 124 -0.56 13.72 6.99
CA ILE A 124 0.39 13.13 6.03
C ILE A 124 -0.22 13.11 4.62
N PHE A 125 -1.44 12.62 4.48
CA PHE A 125 -2.09 12.57 3.16
C PHE A 125 -2.48 13.98 2.66
N ALA A 126 -2.85 14.89 3.54
CA ALA A 126 -3.07 16.28 3.16
C ALA A 126 -1.80 16.93 2.61
N ASP A 127 -0.65 16.71 3.26
CA ASP A 127 0.65 17.22 2.80
C ASP A 127 1.09 16.59 1.46
N ILE A 128 0.79 15.30 1.24
CA ILE A 128 1.08 14.63 -0.03
C ILE A 128 0.34 15.30 -1.19
N LEU A 129 -0.92 15.73 -0.99
CA LEU A 129 -1.70 16.41 -2.03
C LEU A 129 -1.20 17.83 -2.35
N ILE A 130 -0.55 18.51 -1.41
CA ILE A 130 0.03 19.83 -1.63
C ILE A 130 1.24 19.76 -2.58
N ASN A 131 1.91 18.62 -2.65
CA ASN A 131 3.05 18.43 -3.53
C ASN A 131 2.59 18.32 -5.00
N GLU A 132 2.85 19.36 -5.78
CA GLU A 132 2.43 19.46 -7.19
C GLU A 132 3.12 18.45 -8.12
N ASN A 133 4.22 17.82 -7.69
CA ASN A 133 5.00 16.88 -8.51
C ASN A 133 4.46 15.44 -8.46
N ARG A 134 3.35 15.18 -7.80
CA ARG A 134 2.75 13.84 -7.74
C ARG A 134 1.93 13.55 -9.00
N SER A 135 1.95 12.29 -9.44
CA SER A 135 1.12 11.83 -10.56
C SER A 135 -0.38 11.92 -10.22
N ASP A 136 -1.21 11.98 -11.25
CA ASP A 136 -2.67 12.01 -11.05
C ASP A 136 -3.17 10.73 -10.40
N ASP A 137 -2.58 9.57 -10.71
CA ASP A 137 -2.92 8.29 -10.09
C ASP A 137 -2.71 8.33 -8.57
N ILE A 138 -1.55 8.82 -8.11
CA ILE A 138 -1.27 8.96 -6.68
C ILE A 138 -2.24 9.94 -6.01
N ARG A 139 -2.58 11.03 -6.69
CA ARG A 139 -3.56 11.99 -6.17
C ARG A 139 -4.94 11.35 -5.99
N GLN A 140 -5.34 10.49 -6.92
CA GLN A 140 -6.62 9.78 -6.86
C GLN A 140 -6.63 8.74 -5.72
N GLU A 141 -5.57 7.94 -5.58
CA GLU A 141 -5.41 6.99 -4.47
C GLU A 141 -5.48 7.69 -3.11
N VAL A 142 -4.75 8.80 -2.96
CA VAL A 142 -4.76 9.63 -1.74
C VAL A 142 -6.14 10.25 -1.48
N ASN A 143 -6.86 10.68 -2.53
CA ASN A 143 -8.22 11.18 -2.39
C ASN A 143 -9.17 10.12 -1.82
N CYS A 144 -9.05 8.85 -2.25
CA CYS A 144 -9.84 7.75 -1.68
C CYS A 144 -9.64 7.66 -0.16
N VAL A 145 -8.38 7.70 0.29
CA VAL A 145 -8.05 7.65 1.73
C VAL A 145 -8.58 8.87 2.46
N LEU A 146 -8.40 10.08 1.93
CA LEU A 146 -8.85 11.31 2.57
C LEU A 146 -10.36 11.42 2.65
N VAL A 147 -11.11 10.98 1.64
CA VAL A 147 -12.58 10.92 1.70
C VAL A 147 -13.02 10.07 2.89
N LYS A 148 -12.43 8.88 3.07
CA LYS A 148 -12.71 8.03 4.23
C LYS A 148 -12.32 8.69 5.55
N ILE A 149 -11.15 9.31 5.61
CA ILE A 149 -10.69 10.06 6.79
C ILE A 149 -11.68 11.18 7.18
N TYR A 150 -12.14 11.98 6.22
CA TYR A 150 -13.09 13.07 6.50
C TYR A 150 -14.44 12.54 7.00
N ARG A 151 -14.92 11.41 6.44
CA ARG A 151 -16.13 10.77 6.94
C ARG A 151 -15.97 10.30 8.39
N ILE A 152 -14.89 9.59 8.71
CA ILE A 152 -14.57 9.12 10.06
C ILE A 152 -14.41 10.29 11.04
N ALA A 153 -13.77 11.38 10.60
CA ALA A 153 -13.60 12.59 11.40
C ALA A 153 -14.89 13.37 11.64
N GLY A 154 -15.97 13.06 10.93
CA GLY A 154 -17.18 13.86 10.96
C GLY A 154 -17.06 15.21 10.27
N ASP A 155 -16.03 15.44 9.49
CA ASP A 155 -15.82 16.67 8.71
C ASP A 155 -16.59 16.60 7.39
N MET A 156 -17.90 16.75 7.50
CA MET A 156 -18.81 16.59 6.36
C MET A 156 -18.59 17.65 5.27
N GLY A 157 -18.08 18.83 5.63
CA GLY A 157 -17.74 19.87 4.66
C GLY A 157 -16.65 19.42 3.69
N GLU A 158 -15.50 19.00 4.21
CA GLU A 158 -14.40 18.51 3.39
C GLU A 158 -14.72 17.13 2.77
N PHE A 159 -15.49 16.28 3.46
CA PHE A 159 -15.96 15.01 2.91
C PHE A 159 -16.72 15.20 1.60
N PHE A 160 -17.81 15.97 1.60
CA PHE A 160 -18.61 16.16 0.39
C PHE A 160 -17.87 16.95 -0.68
N LYS A 161 -17.13 17.97 -0.30
CA LYS A 161 -16.32 18.77 -1.24
C LYS A 161 -15.35 17.88 -2.01
N LEU A 162 -14.63 16.98 -1.32
CA LEU A 162 -13.67 16.10 -1.96
C LEU A 162 -14.37 14.97 -2.73
N ALA A 163 -15.31 14.27 -2.10
CA ALA A 163 -16.01 13.14 -2.71
C ALA A 163 -16.74 13.53 -4.00
N LEU A 164 -17.52 14.62 -3.98
CA LEU A 164 -18.27 15.06 -5.17
C LEU A 164 -17.35 15.55 -6.29
N ARG A 165 -16.22 16.19 -5.94
CA ARG A 165 -15.21 16.56 -6.94
C ARG A 165 -14.65 15.31 -7.63
N CYS A 166 -14.30 14.28 -6.86
CA CYS A 166 -13.78 13.04 -7.42
C CYS A 166 -14.81 12.30 -8.27
N VAL A 167 -16.07 12.26 -7.83
CA VAL A 167 -17.17 11.66 -8.61
C VAL A 167 -17.38 12.38 -9.95
N ALA A 168 -17.21 13.70 -9.97
CA ALA A 168 -17.38 14.49 -11.20
C ALA A 168 -16.20 14.34 -12.18
N ASP A 169 -15.00 14.05 -11.69
CA ASP A 169 -13.78 13.95 -12.49
C ASP A 169 -13.48 12.50 -12.88
N ASN A 170 -13.21 11.65 -11.89
CA ASN A 170 -12.92 10.24 -12.08
C ASN A 170 -13.46 9.42 -10.90
N PRO A 171 -14.71 8.94 -10.97
CA PRO A 171 -15.34 8.21 -9.87
C PRO A 171 -14.67 6.85 -9.64
N SER A 172 -14.45 6.49 -8.37
CA SER A 172 -13.94 5.18 -7.98
C SER A 172 -14.87 4.44 -7.04
N SER A 173 -14.72 3.12 -6.97
CA SER A 173 -15.52 2.26 -6.10
C SER A 173 -15.37 2.65 -4.64
N GLU A 174 -14.17 3.02 -4.20
CA GLU A 174 -13.88 3.42 -2.82
C GLU A 174 -14.64 4.68 -2.43
N ILE A 175 -14.67 5.69 -3.30
CA ILE A 175 -15.37 6.94 -3.03
C ILE A 175 -16.89 6.75 -3.03
N CYS A 176 -17.41 6.01 -4.00
CA CYS A 176 -18.83 5.65 -4.04
C CYS A 176 -19.24 4.85 -2.79
N TYR A 177 -18.38 3.94 -2.34
CA TYR A 177 -18.61 3.17 -1.12
C TYR A 177 -18.68 4.07 0.12
N GLU A 178 -17.78 5.04 0.26
CA GLU A 178 -17.81 5.97 1.40
C GLU A 178 -19.01 6.90 1.39
N LEU A 179 -19.51 7.32 0.20
CA LEU A 179 -20.78 8.02 0.07
C LEU A 179 -21.95 7.12 0.49
N GLY A 180 -21.95 5.86 0.07
CA GLY A 180 -22.93 4.88 0.50
C GLY A 180 -22.95 4.69 2.02
N ASN A 181 -21.79 4.59 2.66
CA ASN A 181 -21.66 4.50 4.11
C ASN A 181 -22.25 5.72 4.82
N TYR A 182 -21.97 6.93 4.33
CA TYR A 182 -22.53 8.14 4.90
C TYR A 182 -24.06 8.14 4.87
N TYR A 183 -24.68 7.84 3.72
CA TYR A 183 -26.14 7.81 3.60
C TYR A 183 -26.77 6.70 4.42
N TYR A 184 -26.08 5.55 4.53
CA TYR A 184 -26.49 4.46 5.42
C TYR A 184 -26.51 4.88 6.89
N ASP A 185 -25.49 5.60 7.35
CA ASP A 185 -25.34 6.05 8.73
C ASP A 185 -26.44 7.06 9.13
N ILE A 186 -26.93 7.85 8.18
CA ILE A 186 -28.05 8.79 8.41
C ILE A 186 -29.44 8.17 8.11
N ASN A 187 -29.49 6.85 7.85
CA ASN A 187 -30.69 6.07 7.55
C ASN A 187 -31.38 6.43 6.21
N ASP A 188 -30.67 7.07 5.29
CA ASP A 188 -31.14 7.26 3.92
C ASP A 188 -30.72 6.03 3.08
N TYR A 189 -31.45 4.94 3.26
CA TYR A 189 -31.15 3.67 2.61
C TYR A 189 -31.35 3.69 1.10
N ALA A 190 -32.17 4.58 0.59
CA ALA A 190 -32.41 4.70 -0.86
C ALA A 190 -31.15 5.28 -1.55
N GLU A 191 -30.63 6.38 -1.02
CA GLU A 191 -29.36 6.97 -1.50
C GLU A 191 -28.18 6.02 -1.25
N ALA A 192 -28.10 5.39 -0.07
CA ALA A 192 -27.05 4.43 0.24
C ALA A 192 -27.01 3.28 -0.80
N ALA A 193 -28.17 2.70 -1.13
CA ALA A 193 -28.27 1.63 -2.11
C ALA A 193 -27.82 2.06 -3.50
N MET A 194 -28.11 3.29 -3.91
CA MET A 194 -27.69 3.84 -5.19
C MET A 194 -26.15 4.02 -5.24
N TRP A 195 -25.54 4.53 -4.18
CA TRP A 195 -24.09 4.70 -4.11
C TRP A 195 -23.34 3.36 -4.03
N TYR A 196 -23.87 2.38 -3.29
CA TYR A 196 -23.30 1.02 -3.30
C TYR A 196 -23.44 0.34 -4.67
N TYR A 197 -24.56 0.55 -5.37
CA TYR A 197 -24.72 0.06 -6.73
C TYR A 197 -23.63 0.66 -7.65
N ASN A 198 -23.43 1.98 -7.59
CA ASN A 198 -22.38 2.63 -8.37
C ASN A 198 -20.98 2.09 -8.03
N ALA A 199 -20.70 1.83 -6.75
CA ALA A 199 -19.42 1.27 -6.32
C ALA A 199 -19.15 -0.12 -6.91
N ILE A 200 -20.20 -0.93 -7.09
CA ILE A 200 -20.06 -2.32 -7.54
C ILE A 200 -20.10 -2.44 -9.07
N TYR A 201 -20.96 -1.67 -9.73
CA TYR A 201 -21.32 -1.92 -11.13
C TYR A 201 -20.94 -0.80 -12.09
N GLU A 202 -20.80 0.44 -11.63
CA GLU A 202 -20.60 1.61 -12.50
C GLU A 202 -19.18 2.20 -12.40
N THR A 203 -18.40 1.77 -11.41
CA THR A 203 -17.05 2.26 -11.18
C THR A 203 -16.06 1.12 -10.99
N SER A 204 -14.78 1.42 -11.13
CA SER A 204 -13.69 0.48 -10.83
C SER A 204 -12.93 0.89 -9.59
N SER A 205 -12.30 -0.09 -8.93
CA SER A 205 -11.41 0.18 -7.80
C SER A 205 -10.18 0.95 -8.26
N MET A 206 -9.87 2.03 -7.57
CA MET A 206 -8.63 2.79 -7.74
C MET A 206 -7.47 2.10 -7.05
N LEU A 207 -7.71 1.52 -5.88
CA LEU A 207 -6.67 0.89 -5.08
C LEU A 207 -6.38 -0.56 -5.48
N ASP A 208 -7.25 -1.18 -6.28
CA ASP A 208 -7.12 -2.57 -6.73
C ASP A 208 -6.75 -3.54 -5.58
N ILE A 209 -7.58 -3.53 -4.53
CA ILE A 209 -7.34 -4.29 -3.29
C ILE A 209 -7.63 -5.79 -3.48
N THR A 210 -8.37 -6.15 -4.53
CA THR A 210 -8.86 -7.53 -4.79
C THR A 210 -7.95 -8.36 -5.69
N SER A 211 -6.87 -7.79 -6.21
CA SER A 211 -5.93 -8.47 -7.11
C SER A 211 -4.81 -9.20 -6.37
#